data_8252ceb693dd4c5aa29c2a18a38d16ad
#
_entry.id   8252ceb693dd4c5aa29c2a18a38d16ad
#
_cell.length_a   1.000
_cell.length_b   1.000
_cell.length_c   1.000
_cell.angle_alpha   90.00
_cell.angle_beta   90.00
_cell.angle_gamma   90.00
#
_symmetry.space_group_name_H-M   'P 1'
#
loop_
_entity.id
_entity.type
_entity.pdbx_description
1 polymer ?
#
loop_
_entity_poly.entity_id
_entity_poly.type
_entity_poly.pdbx_seq_one_letter_code
_entity_poly.pdbx_strand_id
1 'polypeptide(L)'
;MSIKSDNWIKKMSTENDMISPFQPNQVKINEDSNEKLISYGLSSYGYDVRCANEFKVFTNIHSATVDPKKFDSSSFIDVIQDECVIPPNSFALARTIEYFKIPRDVLTICLGKSTYARCGIIVNVTPLEPEWEGHVTLEFSNTTSLPAKIYANEGVAQMLFFQSDEICETSYKDCLLYTSDAADDGSR
;
A
#
# COMPACT_ATOMS: atom_id res chain seq x y z
N MET A 1 14.44 9.90 16.59
CA MET A 1 13.60 9.53 15.41
C MET A 1 12.72 10.70 15.02
N SER A 2 12.69 11.12 13.76
CA SER A 2 11.90 12.26 13.29
C SER A 2 11.09 11.93 12.05
N ILE A 3 9.83 12.39 12.01
CA ILE A 3 8.99 12.36 10.82
C ILE A 3 9.59 13.27 9.74
N LYS A 4 9.50 12.87 8.48
CA LYS A 4 10.07 13.60 7.33
C LYS A 4 9.04 14.46 6.64
N SER A 5 9.46 15.68 6.27
CA SER A 5 8.64 16.65 5.55
C SER A 5 8.61 16.38 4.04
N ASP A 6 7.72 17.07 3.36
CA ASP A 6 7.60 17.11 1.90
C ASP A 6 8.92 17.41 1.17
N ASN A 7 9.70 18.38 1.66
CA ASN A 7 11.00 18.71 1.07
C ASN A 7 11.98 17.53 1.11
N TRP A 8 12.02 16.80 2.23
CA TRP A 8 12.87 15.63 2.35
C TRP A 8 12.36 14.49 1.44
N ILE A 9 11.05 14.21 1.45
CA ILE A 9 10.44 13.16 0.61
C ILE A 9 10.70 13.45 -0.87
N LYS A 10 10.50 14.70 -1.30
CA LYS A 10 10.77 15.14 -2.67
C LYS A 10 12.23 14.92 -3.04
N LYS A 11 13.17 15.36 -2.19
CA LYS A 11 14.60 15.15 -2.41
C LYS A 11 14.95 13.67 -2.57
N MET A 12 14.52 12.83 -1.63
CA MET A 12 14.81 11.40 -1.65
C MET A 12 14.21 10.69 -2.88
N SER A 13 13.02 11.10 -3.31
CA SER A 13 12.37 10.50 -4.49
C SER A 13 13.02 10.94 -5.80
N THR A 14 13.52 12.19 -5.89
CA THR A 14 14.14 12.70 -7.14
C THR A 14 15.62 12.34 -7.26
N GLU A 15 16.37 12.25 -6.15
CA GLU A 15 17.81 12.00 -6.17
C GLU A 15 18.16 10.51 -5.93
N ASN A 16 17.28 9.73 -5.27
CA ASN A 16 17.54 8.34 -4.88
C ASN A 16 16.44 7.35 -5.31
N ASP A 17 15.48 7.77 -6.12
CA ASP A 17 14.36 6.94 -6.59
C ASP A 17 13.56 6.26 -5.45
N MET A 18 13.46 6.93 -4.27
CA MET A 18 12.77 6.35 -3.12
C MET A 18 11.31 5.99 -3.43
N ILE A 19 10.64 6.79 -4.28
CA ILE A 19 9.27 6.55 -4.76
C ILE A 19 9.25 6.70 -6.29
N SER A 20 8.79 5.70 -7.01
CA SER A 20 8.70 5.74 -8.48
C SER A 20 7.41 5.04 -8.97
N PRO A 21 6.57 5.70 -9.81
CA PRO A 21 6.65 7.09 -10.24
C PRO A 21 6.31 8.06 -9.09
N PHE A 22 7.06 9.15 -8.99
CA PHE A 22 6.87 10.17 -7.97
C PHE A 22 6.00 11.32 -8.47
N GLN A 23 4.92 11.64 -7.72
CA GLN A 23 4.07 12.80 -7.97
C GLN A 23 4.38 13.92 -6.96
N PRO A 24 5.00 15.03 -7.40
CA PRO A 24 5.50 16.07 -6.49
C PRO A 24 4.42 16.97 -5.89
N ASN A 25 3.17 16.85 -6.36
CA ASN A 25 2.04 17.64 -5.89
C ASN A 25 0.84 16.74 -5.56
N GLN A 26 -0.09 17.26 -4.76
CA GLN A 26 -1.40 16.62 -4.56
C GLN A 26 -2.26 16.75 -5.82
N VAL A 27 -2.58 15.63 -6.46
CA VAL A 27 -3.54 15.55 -7.57
C VAL A 27 -4.92 15.27 -7.00
N LYS A 28 -5.93 16.05 -7.42
CA LYS A 28 -7.33 15.98 -6.93
C LYS A 28 -8.35 15.95 -8.08
N ILE A 29 -7.90 16.19 -9.29
CA ILE A 29 -8.74 16.31 -10.48
C ILE A 29 -8.01 15.58 -11.60
N ASN A 30 -8.72 14.79 -12.37
CA ASN A 30 -8.22 14.21 -13.60
C ASN A 30 -8.15 15.33 -14.65
N GLU A 31 -6.97 15.59 -15.20
CA GLU A 31 -6.73 16.67 -16.16
C GLU A 31 -7.48 16.45 -17.48
N ASP A 32 -7.71 15.20 -17.89
CA ASP A 32 -8.36 14.84 -19.14
C ASP A 32 -9.89 14.90 -19.04
N SER A 33 -10.48 14.37 -17.95
CA SER A 33 -11.94 14.29 -17.78
C SER A 33 -12.53 15.39 -16.91
N ASN A 34 -11.70 16.19 -16.22
CA ASN A 34 -12.09 17.17 -15.19
C ASN A 34 -12.92 16.59 -14.04
N GLU A 35 -12.82 15.29 -13.80
CA GLU A 35 -13.49 14.60 -12.70
C GLU A 35 -12.67 14.69 -11.41
N LYS A 36 -13.38 14.69 -10.27
CA LYS A 36 -12.74 14.64 -8.96
C LYS A 36 -12.16 13.26 -8.70
N LEU A 37 -10.90 13.25 -8.27
CA LEU A 37 -10.19 12.05 -7.81
C LEU A 37 -10.03 12.05 -6.29
N ILE A 38 -9.95 10.87 -5.69
CA ILE A 38 -9.42 10.71 -4.34
C ILE A 38 -7.93 11.05 -4.42
N SER A 39 -7.53 12.10 -3.72
CA SER A 39 -6.22 12.74 -3.88
C SER A 39 -5.04 11.79 -3.65
N TYR A 40 -3.99 11.95 -4.45
CA TYR A 40 -2.72 11.23 -4.32
C TYR A 40 -1.52 12.16 -4.56
N GLY A 41 -0.31 11.67 -4.24
CA GLY A 41 0.93 12.41 -4.38
C GLY A 41 1.47 12.98 -3.07
N LEU A 42 2.44 13.90 -3.17
CA LEU A 42 3.15 14.46 -2.03
C LEU A 42 2.24 15.30 -1.14
N SER A 43 2.25 15.03 0.16
CA SER A 43 1.60 15.81 1.22
C SER A 43 2.64 16.40 2.18
N SER A 44 2.22 17.18 3.19
CA SER A 44 3.13 17.93 4.08
C SER A 44 4.14 17.04 4.82
N TYR A 45 3.73 15.87 5.31
CA TYR A 45 4.56 14.93 6.07
C TYR A 45 4.34 13.48 5.64
N GLY A 46 4.03 13.27 4.35
CA GLY A 46 3.81 11.94 3.82
C GLY A 46 3.57 11.94 2.33
N TYR A 47 3.23 10.79 1.80
CA TYR A 47 2.91 10.58 0.40
C TYR A 47 1.66 9.70 0.26
N ASP A 48 0.66 10.22 -0.42
CA ASP A 48 -0.57 9.48 -0.69
C ASP A 48 -0.38 8.56 -1.89
N VAL A 49 -0.44 7.26 -1.67
CA VAL A 49 -0.21 6.22 -2.68
C VAL A 49 -1.47 5.88 -3.43
N ARG A 50 -1.30 5.46 -4.69
CA ARG A 50 -2.36 4.97 -5.55
C ARG A 50 -2.47 3.45 -5.53
N CYS A 51 -3.68 2.97 -5.73
CA CYS A 51 -3.95 1.56 -5.95
C CYS A 51 -3.83 1.22 -7.45
N ALA A 52 -3.16 0.13 -7.79
CA ALA A 52 -3.20 -0.44 -9.14
C ALA A 52 -4.59 -1.03 -9.44
N ASN A 53 -4.87 -1.37 -10.71
CA ASN A 53 -6.15 -1.94 -11.14
C ASN A 53 -6.21 -3.47 -11.05
N GLU A 54 -5.22 -4.09 -10.47
CA GLU A 54 -5.12 -5.54 -10.22
C GLU A 54 -5.51 -5.83 -8.78
N PHE A 55 -6.62 -6.54 -8.59
CA PHE A 55 -7.16 -6.87 -7.28
C PHE A 55 -7.29 -8.38 -7.12
N LYS A 56 -7.12 -8.85 -5.89
CA LYS A 56 -7.44 -10.21 -5.46
C LYS A 56 -8.57 -10.09 -4.42
N VAL A 57 -9.79 -10.44 -4.79
CA VAL A 57 -10.96 -10.37 -3.91
C VAL A 57 -11.15 -11.70 -3.21
N PHE A 58 -11.18 -11.66 -1.87
CA PHE A 58 -11.38 -12.86 -1.05
C PHE A 58 -12.78 -13.45 -1.24
N THR A 59 -12.82 -14.76 -1.34
CA THR A 59 -14.04 -15.56 -1.42
C THR A 59 -13.98 -16.72 -0.42
N ASN A 60 -15.09 -17.02 0.24
CA ASN A 60 -15.21 -18.10 1.22
C ASN A 60 -15.73 -19.42 0.63
N ILE A 61 -15.63 -19.60 -0.71
CA ILE A 61 -16.25 -20.73 -1.40
C ILE A 61 -15.45 -22.03 -1.20
N HIS A 62 -14.13 -21.91 -1.05
CA HIS A 62 -13.23 -23.07 -1.12
C HIS A 62 -12.71 -23.56 0.25
N SER A 63 -12.91 -22.81 1.34
CA SER A 63 -12.42 -23.20 2.65
C SER A 63 -13.40 -22.82 3.76
N ALA A 64 -13.51 -23.70 4.76
CA ALA A 64 -14.31 -23.46 5.96
C ALA A 64 -13.55 -22.62 7.02
N THR A 65 -12.23 -22.49 6.88
CA THR A 65 -11.35 -21.79 7.85
C THR A 65 -10.21 -21.10 7.12
N VAL A 66 -9.90 -19.87 7.51
CA VAL A 66 -8.68 -19.18 7.07
C VAL A 66 -7.54 -19.56 8.01
N ASP A 67 -6.51 -20.23 7.50
CA ASP A 67 -5.30 -20.61 8.24
C ASP A 67 -4.08 -19.93 7.62
N PRO A 68 -3.41 -19.00 8.33
CA PRO A 68 -2.24 -18.29 7.79
C PRO A 68 -1.04 -19.19 7.51
N LYS A 69 -0.97 -20.40 8.13
CA LYS A 69 0.08 -21.39 7.85
C LYS A 69 -0.23 -22.31 6.67
N LYS A 70 -1.47 -22.33 6.21
CA LYS A 70 -1.98 -23.20 5.12
C LYS A 70 -2.98 -22.42 4.28
N PHE A 71 -2.59 -21.19 3.92
CA PHE A 71 -3.47 -20.32 3.15
C PHE A 71 -3.67 -20.90 1.73
N ASP A 72 -4.93 -21.06 1.34
CA ASP A 72 -5.31 -21.54 0.02
C ASP A 72 -5.51 -20.36 -0.93
N SER A 73 -4.61 -20.22 -1.91
CA SER A 73 -4.67 -19.16 -2.92
C SER A 73 -5.95 -19.21 -3.77
N SER A 74 -6.62 -20.36 -3.87
CA SER A 74 -7.92 -20.50 -4.55
C SER A 74 -9.05 -19.74 -3.83
N SER A 75 -8.78 -19.23 -2.59
CA SER A 75 -9.69 -18.35 -1.87
C SER A 75 -9.71 -16.92 -2.40
N PHE A 76 -8.95 -16.60 -3.45
CA PHE A 76 -9.00 -15.32 -4.14
C PHE A 76 -9.51 -15.44 -5.56
N ILE A 77 -10.24 -14.41 -6.00
CA ILE A 77 -10.60 -14.18 -7.40
C ILE A 77 -9.81 -12.97 -7.88
N ASP A 78 -9.09 -13.14 -8.98
CA ASP A 78 -8.37 -12.06 -9.64
C ASP A 78 -9.35 -11.16 -10.41
N VAL A 79 -9.25 -9.85 -10.19
CA VAL A 79 -10.10 -8.83 -10.82
C VAL A 79 -9.20 -7.74 -11.38
N ILE A 80 -9.30 -7.44 -12.67
CA ILE A 80 -8.57 -6.34 -13.33
C ILE A 80 -9.61 -5.35 -13.83
N GLN A 81 -9.80 -4.26 -13.09
CA GLN A 81 -10.82 -3.23 -13.35
C GLN A 81 -10.43 -1.90 -12.71
N ASP A 82 -11.02 -0.80 -13.18
CA ASP A 82 -10.82 0.53 -12.60
C ASP A 82 -11.56 0.70 -11.26
N GLU A 83 -12.56 -0.14 -10.99
CA GLU A 83 -13.29 -0.19 -9.72
C GLU A 83 -13.33 -1.62 -9.18
N CYS A 84 -12.89 -1.83 -7.95
CA CYS A 84 -13.05 -3.09 -7.24
C CYS A 84 -14.22 -3.00 -6.26
N VAL A 85 -15.13 -3.98 -6.30
CA VAL A 85 -16.24 -4.08 -5.32
C VAL A 85 -15.93 -5.19 -4.32
N ILE A 86 -15.67 -4.81 -3.08
CA ILE A 86 -15.41 -5.75 -1.99
C ILE A 86 -16.74 -6.16 -1.35
N PRO A 87 -17.08 -7.44 -1.26
CA PRO A 87 -18.31 -7.90 -0.61
C PRO A 87 -18.40 -7.47 0.86
N PRO A 88 -19.62 -7.45 1.44
CA PRO A 88 -19.81 -7.16 2.87
C PRO A 88 -18.96 -8.07 3.77
N ASN A 89 -18.31 -7.51 4.78
CA ASN A 89 -17.48 -8.24 5.75
C ASN A 89 -16.39 -9.12 5.11
N SER A 90 -15.88 -8.70 3.95
CA SER A 90 -14.82 -9.37 3.20
C SER A 90 -13.62 -8.45 3.01
N PHE A 91 -12.61 -8.91 2.31
CA PHE A 91 -11.41 -8.14 2.04
C PHE A 91 -10.88 -8.37 0.62
N ALA A 92 -10.00 -7.47 0.18
CA ALA A 92 -9.29 -7.58 -1.07
C ALA A 92 -7.84 -7.17 -0.89
N LEU A 93 -6.97 -7.75 -1.70
CA LEU A 93 -5.58 -7.34 -1.84
C LEU A 93 -5.41 -6.59 -3.15
N ALA A 94 -4.53 -5.60 -3.14
CA ALA A 94 -4.04 -4.95 -4.35
C ALA A 94 -2.59 -4.51 -4.11
N ARG A 95 -1.94 -3.97 -5.14
CA ARG A 95 -0.60 -3.37 -4.98
C ARG A 95 -0.64 -1.88 -5.23
N THR A 96 0.37 -1.17 -4.72
CA THR A 96 0.59 0.22 -5.10
C THR A 96 1.05 0.33 -6.56
N ILE A 97 0.68 1.46 -7.21
CA ILE A 97 1.31 1.85 -8.48
C ILE A 97 2.77 2.23 -8.23
N GLU A 98 3.00 2.92 -7.13
CA GLU A 98 4.32 3.36 -6.71
C GLU A 98 5.18 2.17 -6.29
N TYR A 99 6.41 2.15 -6.75
CA TYR A 99 7.50 1.29 -6.31
C TYR A 99 8.33 2.05 -5.29
N PHE A 100 8.71 1.40 -4.20
CA PHE A 100 9.45 2.01 -3.09
C PHE A 100 10.84 1.40 -2.95
N LYS A 101 11.82 2.27 -2.58
CA LYS A 101 13.16 1.89 -2.14
C LYS A 101 13.43 2.58 -0.82
N ILE A 102 13.21 1.89 0.27
CA ILE A 102 13.33 2.48 1.61
C ILE A 102 14.80 2.60 2.02
N PRO A 103 15.28 3.81 2.40
CA PRO A 103 16.65 4.00 2.86
C PRO A 103 17.00 3.21 4.12
N ARG A 104 18.29 2.93 4.30
CA ARG A 104 18.82 2.12 5.42
C ARG A 104 18.51 2.66 6.81
N ASP A 105 18.26 3.95 6.95
CA ASP A 105 17.98 4.66 8.19
C ASP A 105 16.51 5.09 8.33
N VAL A 106 15.62 4.54 7.50
CA VAL A 106 14.21 4.94 7.44
C VAL A 106 13.28 3.76 7.71
N LEU A 107 12.30 3.99 8.59
CA LEU A 107 11.12 3.16 8.75
C LEU A 107 9.93 3.87 8.10
N THR A 108 9.11 3.14 7.32
CA THR A 108 7.91 3.69 6.71
C THR A 108 6.66 3.03 7.27
N ILE A 109 5.68 3.85 7.65
CA ILE A 109 4.38 3.39 8.16
C ILE A 109 3.29 3.83 7.18
N CYS A 110 2.41 2.90 6.81
CA CYS A 110 1.24 3.17 5.98
C CYS A 110 -0.02 3.32 6.83
N LEU A 111 -0.79 4.37 6.55
CA LEU A 111 -2.09 4.63 7.18
C LEU A 111 -3.17 4.80 6.12
N GLY A 112 -4.39 4.35 6.41
CA GLY A 112 -5.54 4.54 5.53
C GLY A 112 -5.93 6.01 5.37
N LYS A 113 -6.56 6.35 4.23
CA LYS A 113 -7.12 7.69 4.00
C LYS A 113 -8.48 7.84 4.67
N SER A 114 -8.74 9.04 5.19
CA SER A 114 -10.01 9.39 5.84
C SER A 114 -11.23 9.22 4.92
N THR A 115 -11.06 9.33 3.60
CA THR A 115 -12.11 9.10 2.61
C THR A 115 -12.65 7.68 2.68
N TYR A 116 -11.77 6.69 2.76
CA TYR A 116 -12.14 5.28 2.90
C TYR A 116 -12.50 4.93 4.35
N ALA A 117 -11.75 5.44 5.33
CA ALA A 117 -12.00 5.15 6.74
C ALA A 117 -13.42 5.51 7.20
N ARG A 118 -13.96 6.66 6.76
CA ARG A 118 -15.34 7.07 7.08
C ARG A 118 -16.43 6.24 6.39
N CYS A 119 -16.04 5.46 5.38
CA CYS A 119 -16.90 4.47 4.70
C CYS A 119 -16.76 3.07 5.30
N GLY A 120 -16.04 2.91 6.42
CA GLY A 120 -15.83 1.61 7.06
C GLY A 120 -14.84 0.70 6.30
N ILE A 121 -13.98 1.30 5.46
CA ILE A 121 -12.92 0.57 4.76
C ILE A 121 -11.60 0.81 5.48
N ILE A 122 -10.97 -0.27 5.92
CA ILE A 122 -9.67 -0.24 6.57
C ILE A 122 -8.62 -0.64 5.54
N VAL A 123 -7.53 0.13 5.46
CA VAL A 123 -6.32 -0.25 4.73
C VAL A 123 -5.28 -0.66 5.75
N ASN A 124 -4.83 -1.90 5.68
CA ASN A 124 -3.77 -2.44 6.52
C ASN A 124 -2.52 -2.69 5.67
N VAL A 125 -1.37 -2.36 6.21
CA VAL A 125 -0.03 -2.63 5.63
C VAL A 125 0.95 -2.75 6.77
N THR A 126 1.79 -3.77 6.75
CA THR A 126 2.89 -3.88 7.70
C THR A 126 3.93 -2.77 7.48
N PRO A 127 4.70 -2.35 8.49
CA PRO A 127 5.75 -1.36 8.31
C PRO A 127 6.76 -1.79 7.24
N LEU A 128 7.21 -0.84 6.42
CA LEU A 128 8.31 -1.08 5.50
C LEU A 128 9.63 -0.84 6.24
N GLU A 129 10.34 -1.91 6.45
CA GLU A 129 11.62 -1.93 7.17
C GLU A 129 12.75 -1.25 6.37
N PRO A 130 13.88 -0.87 7.01
CA PRO A 130 15.07 -0.40 6.33
C PRO A 130 15.52 -1.32 5.19
N GLU A 131 15.80 -0.74 4.00
CA GLU A 131 16.19 -1.43 2.77
C GLU A 131 15.10 -2.33 2.13
N TRP A 132 13.86 -2.23 2.59
CA TRP A 132 12.73 -2.84 1.88
C TRP A 132 12.55 -2.19 0.50
N GLU A 133 12.33 -3.02 -0.52
CA GLU A 133 12.17 -2.57 -1.90
C GLU A 133 11.05 -3.35 -2.61
N GLY A 134 10.10 -2.65 -3.25
CA GLY A 134 9.01 -3.29 -3.97
C GLY A 134 7.77 -2.42 -4.16
N HIS A 135 6.73 -3.01 -4.76
CA HIS A 135 5.36 -2.50 -4.71
C HIS A 135 4.72 -2.96 -3.39
N VAL A 136 4.05 -2.06 -2.70
CA VAL A 136 3.42 -2.37 -1.42
C VAL A 136 2.12 -3.13 -1.65
N THR A 137 1.93 -4.25 -0.98
CA THR A 137 0.63 -4.92 -0.92
C THR A 137 -0.29 -4.12 0.00
N LEU A 138 -1.45 -3.74 -0.53
CA LEU A 138 -2.52 -3.02 0.16
C LEU A 138 -3.60 -4.02 0.53
N GLU A 139 -3.93 -4.12 1.82
CA GLU A 139 -4.94 -5.03 2.35
C GLU A 139 -6.19 -4.23 2.71
N PHE A 140 -7.22 -4.28 1.87
CA PHE A 140 -8.49 -3.56 2.07
C PHE A 140 -9.50 -4.45 2.77
N SER A 141 -9.95 -4.06 3.97
CA SER A 141 -11.02 -4.74 4.68
C SER A 141 -12.31 -3.92 4.62
N ASN A 142 -13.40 -4.51 4.12
CA ASN A 142 -14.74 -3.95 4.18
C ASN A 142 -15.41 -4.40 5.49
N THR A 143 -15.50 -3.51 6.48
CA THR A 143 -16.12 -3.81 7.78
C THR A 143 -17.61 -3.53 7.81
N THR A 144 -18.22 -3.17 6.67
CA THR A 144 -19.64 -2.82 6.58
C THR A 144 -20.49 -3.99 6.10
N SER A 145 -21.80 -3.87 6.30
CA SER A 145 -22.81 -4.81 5.78
C SER A 145 -23.18 -4.58 4.31
N LEU A 146 -22.55 -3.60 3.65
CA LEU A 146 -22.78 -3.24 2.26
C LEU A 146 -21.54 -3.53 1.41
N PRO A 147 -21.69 -3.79 0.10
CA PRO A 147 -20.55 -3.83 -0.82
C PRO A 147 -19.83 -2.47 -0.84
N ALA A 148 -18.50 -2.47 -0.83
CA ALA A 148 -17.69 -1.26 -0.80
C ALA A 148 -16.80 -1.16 -2.05
N LYS A 149 -16.66 0.05 -2.60
CA LYS A 149 -15.84 0.29 -3.79
C LYS A 149 -14.46 0.82 -3.43
N ILE A 150 -13.45 0.31 -4.14
CA ILE A 150 -12.10 0.85 -4.21
C ILE A 150 -11.85 1.30 -5.65
N TYR A 151 -11.29 2.50 -5.83
CA TYR A 151 -10.97 3.05 -7.14
C TYR A 151 -9.49 2.84 -7.46
N ALA A 152 -9.21 2.21 -8.59
CA ALA A 152 -7.85 2.10 -9.13
C ALA A 152 -7.33 3.47 -9.61
N ASN A 153 -6.02 3.61 -9.65
CA ASN A 153 -5.31 4.83 -10.07
C ASN A 153 -5.54 6.07 -9.18
N GLU A 154 -6.29 5.92 -8.10
CA GLU A 154 -6.58 6.97 -7.13
C GLU A 154 -5.93 6.72 -5.77
N GLY A 155 -5.86 7.76 -4.92
CA GLY A 155 -5.21 7.70 -3.61
C GLY A 155 -5.98 6.85 -2.61
N VAL A 156 -5.33 5.87 -1.99
CA VAL A 156 -5.97 4.92 -1.08
C VAL A 156 -5.40 4.92 0.34
N ALA A 157 -4.13 5.28 0.49
CA ALA A 157 -3.42 5.26 1.76
C ALA A 157 -2.32 6.33 1.78
N GLN A 158 -1.78 6.62 2.96
CA GLN A 158 -0.70 7.57 3.14
C GLN A 158 0.52 6.90 3.77
N MET A 159 1.68 7.10 3.15
CA MET A 159 2.98 6.69 3.67
C MET A 159 3.61 7.80 4.49
N LEU A 160 4.03 7.48 5.71
CA LEU A 160 4.79 8.34 6.63
C LEU A 160 6.20 7.80 6.77
N PHE A 161 7.20 8.69 6.67
CA PHE A 161 8.61 8.33 6.71
C PHE A 161 9.25 8.83 8.00
N PHE A 162 9.92 7.92 8.72
CA PHE A 162 10.59 8.20 9.99
C PHE A 162 12.07 7.85 9.88
N GLN A 163 12.94 8.84 10.04
CA GLN A 163 14.38 8.59 10.07
C GLN A 163 14.82 8.25 11.49
N SER A 164 15.59 7.17 11.62
CA SER A 164 16.15 6.73 12.88
C SER A 164 17.32 7.63 13.34
N ASP A 165 17.57 7.66 14.64
CA ASP A 165 18.71 8.38 15.26
C ASP A 165 20.02 7.59 15.07
N GLU A 166 19.92 6.27 14.89
CA GLU A 166 21.03 5.36 14.65
C GLU A 166 20.65 4.28 13.63
N ILE A 167 21.64 3.71 12.97
CA ILE A 167 21.44 2.63 12.00
C ILE A 167 21.16 1.32 12.74
N CYS A 168 20.12 0.60 12.33
CA CYS A 168 19.83 -0.73 12.86
C CYS A 168 20.95 -1.73 12.50
N GLU A 169 21.21 -2.69 13.37
CA GLU A 169 22.22 -3.72 13.13
C GLU A 169 21.84 -4.61 11.96
N THR A 170 20.57 -5.02 11.88
CA THR A 170 20.03 -5.91 10.82
C THR A 170 18.97 -5.18 10.00
N SER A 171 19.06 -5.20 8.68
CA SER A 171 18.05 -4.66 7.76
C SER A 171 17.12 -5.74 7.23
N TYR A 172 16.10 -5.33 6.49
CA TYR A 172 15.20 -6.24 5.78
C TYR A 172 15.95 -7.14 4.79
N LYS A 173 16.92 -6.60 4.04
CA LYS A 173 17.75 -7.37 3.12
C LYS A 173 18.58 -8.44 3.86
N ASP A 174 19.10 -8.10 5.03
CA ASP A 174 19.85 -9.04 5.85
C ASP A 174 18.94 -10.19 6.34
N CYS A 175 17.69 -9.88 6.74
CA CYS A 175 16.70 -10.88 7.14
C CYS A 175 16.33 -11.85 6.01
N LEU A 176 16.17 -11.36 4.77
CA LEU A 176 15.85 -12.19 3.61
C LEU A 176 16.95 -13.21 3.26
N LEU A 177 18.20 -12.90 3.58
CA LEU A 177 19.32 -13.85 3.38
C LEU A 177 19.23 -15.06 4.33
N TYR A 178 18.55 -14.93 5.48
CA TYR A 178 18.43 -15.99 6.49
C TYR A 178 17.07 -16.69 6.50
N THR A 179 16.04 -16.09 5.91
CA THR A 179 14.71 -16.68 5.85
C THR A 179 14.19 -16.63 4.41
N SER A 180 14.13 -17.80 3.75
CA SER A 180 13.25 -17.99 2.63
C SER A 180 11.81 -18.00 3.16
N ASP A 181 11.28 -16.84 3.53
CA ASP A 181 9.91 -16.71 4.02
C ASP A 181 8.97 -16.85 2.83
N ALA A 182 8.33 -18.02 2.73
CA ALA A 182 7.42 -18.42 1.65
C ALA A 182 6.16 -17.52 1.55
N ALA A 183 6.01 -16.53 2.42
CA ALA A 183 4.90 -15.59 2.39
C ALA A 183 5.12 -14.42 1.43
N ASP A 184 6.37 -14.08 1.10
CA ASP A 184 6.72 -12.94 0.23
C ASP A 184 6.89 -13.32 -1.25
N ASP A 185 6.89 -14.64 -1.57
CA ASP A 185 7.14 -15.17 -2.92
C ASP A 185 5.86 -15.23 -3.80
N GLY A 186 4.76 -14.65 -3.36
CA GLY A 186 3.46 -14.64 -4.04
C GLY A 186 3.25 -13.52 -5.06
N SER A 187 4.24 -12.66 -5.33
CA SER A 187 4.11 -11.53 -6.26
C SER A 187 5.29 -11.45 -7.25
N ARG A 188 5.40 -12.45 -8.10
CA ARG A 188 6.10 -12.33 -9.39
C ARG A 188 5.15 -12.53 -10.54
#